data_22b923b8e428449f8b22bf6632c7b291
#
_entry.id   22b923b8e428449f8b22bf6632c7b291
#
_cell.length_a   1.000
_cell.length_b   1.000
_cell.length_c   1.000
_cell.angle_alpha   90.00
_cell.angle_beta   90.00
_cell.angle_gamma   90.00
#
_symmetry.space_group_name_H-M   'P 1'
#
loop_
_entity.id
_entity.type
_entity.pdbx_description
1 polymer ?
#
loop_
_entity_poly.entity_id
_entity_poly.type
_entity_poly.pdbx_seq_one_letter_code
_entity_poly.pdbx_strand_id
1 'polypeptide(L)'
;MPDTNISSSEIGNKENTITDWSVTAQSTDGAQDQKETYYMNTYWTEWLGYYKSVAELAAAIDAKATWTIGKGFTSNEITEKALSTIKGWGKDSFNTILENMVRTYHIGGDAFAEIIREKGQLINLKPLSPENIRIVANQQGIIIRYDQINKVTKKTYKSWKPEEMFHLARNRVADEIHGVSIIPAVEDIIKMRQEAMADYKKLLHRNIYPVTIWHLDTDDTTKIAAFKAKADLASTQGENIYIPKGTVEREQGGTAPNATLNPLPWITQLNQYFFQATGVPQIIVGGSSEFTEASAKIAYLAFEQVIEEEQLYIEEQFLSQLNLEIDLEFPATLQNEMLSDSSKAETMQASTPEDTSVTNVGLQ
;
A
#
# COMPACT_ATOMS: atom_id res chain seq x y z
N MET A 1 22.18 -22.20 -31.28
CA MET A 1 21.60 -22.05 -29.91
C MET A 1 21.68 -20.59 -29.60
N PRO A 2 20.60 -19.92 -29.29
CA PRO A 2 20.68 -18.54 -28.84
C PRO A 2 21.29 -18.55 -27.43
N ASP A 3 22.39 -17.83 -27.27
CA ASP A 3 22.99 -17.54 -25.96
C ASP A 3 21.98 -16.80 -25.12
N THR A 4 21.43 -17.47 -24.14
CA THR A 4 20.72 -16.84 -23.03
C THR A 4 21.77 -16.22 -22.11
N ASN A 5 22.28 -15.07 -22.50
CA ASN A 5 23.05 -14.23 -21.62
C ASN A 5 22.08 -13.66 -20.57
N ILE A 6 21.88 -14.40 -19.48
CA ILE A 6 21.34 -13.83 -18.24
C ILE A 6 22.48 -12.96 -17.71
N SER A 7 22.57 -11.74 -18.24
CA SER A 7 23.61 -10.84 -17.84
C SER A 7 23.32 -10.31 -16.44
N SER A 8 24.33 -10.34 -15.61
CA SER A 8 24.42 -9.67 -14.31
C SER A 8 24.19 -8.14 -14.38
N SER A 9 23.90 -7.59 -15.56
CA SER A 9 23.66 -6.17 -15.78
C SER A 9 22.32 -5.66 -15.26
N GLU A 10 21.29 -6.52 -15.09
CA GLU A 10 20.03 -6.09 -14.51
C GLU A 10 20.10 -5.93 -12.99
N ILE A 11 20.99 -6.68 -12.31
CA ILE A 11 21.23 -6.52 -10.87
C ILE A 11 22.08 -5.27 -10.60
N GLY A 12 23.01 -4.94 -11.48
CA GLY A 12 23.82 -3.71 -11.38
C GLY A 12 23.03 -2.42 -11.59
N ASN A 13 21.95 -2.47 -12.37
CA ASN A 13 21.05 -1.32 -12.54
C ASN A 13 20.19 -1.04 -11.29
N LYS A 14 19.95 -2.01 -10.42
CA LYS A 14 19.21 -1.79 -9.18
C LYS A 14 20.03 -1.03 -8.13
N GLU A 15 21.33 -1.24 -8.05
CA GLU A 15 22.19 -0.42 -7.18
C GLU A 15 22.26 1.03 -7.65
N ASN A 16 22.30 1.27 -8.95
CA ASN A 16 22.22 2.62 -9.51
C ASN A 16 20.81 3.25 -9.36
N THR A 17 19.75 2.46 -9.35
CA THR A 17 18.39 2.96 -9.17
C THR A 17 18.13 3.40 -7.73
N ILE A 18 18.82 2.80 -6.75
CA ILE A 18 18.74 3.20 -5.33
C ILE A 18 19.55 4.49 -5.08
N THR A 19 20.62 4.72 -5.84
CA THR A 19 21.42 5.96 -5.73
C THR A 19 20.87 7.10 -6.58
N ASP A 20 20.06 6.84 -7.60
CA ASP A 20 19.45 7.84 -8.49
C ASP A 20 18.05 8.31 -8.03
N TRP A 21 17.70 8.03 -6.79
CA TRP A 21 16.46 8.50 -6.15
C TRP A 21 16.51 9.97 -5.74
N SER A 22 17.56 10.67 -6.12
CA SER A 22 17.54 12.12 -6.07
C SER A 22 16.51 12.60 -7.09
N VAL A 23 15.43 13.21 -6.61
CA VAL A 23 14.56 14.03 -7.44
C VAL A 23 15.46 14.94 -8.26
N THR A 24 15.51 14.72 -9.57
CA THR A 24 16.45 15.44 -10.44
C THR A 24 16.17 16.92 -10.29
N ALA A 25 17.06 17.61 -9.61
CA ALA A 25 17.01 19.06 -9.55
C ALA A 25 17.18 19.59 -10.98
N GLN A 26 16.11 20.05 -11.60
CA GLN A 26 16.21 20.69 -12.90
C GLN A 26 16.64 22.11 -12.70
N SER A 27 17.88 22.43 -13.09
CA SER A 27 18.33 23.82 -13.12
C SER A 27 17.51 24.61 -14.15
N THR A 28 17.19 25.86 -13.81
CA THR A 28 16.61 26.81 -14.77
C THR A 28 17.53 26.99 -15.94
N ASP A 29 16.98 26.89 -17.15
CA ASP A 29 17.68 27.09 -18.37
C ASP A 29 18.23 28.53 -18.49
N GLY A 30 19.51 28.60 -18.65
CA GLY A 30 20.23 29.67 -19.30
C GLY A 30 20.32 31.00 -18.61
N ALA A 31 21.52 31.44 -18.50
CA ALA A 31 21.99 32.79 -18.24
C ALA A 31 22.09 33.24 -16.77
N GLN A 32 23.26 33.08 -16.26
CA GLN A 32 23.95 33.94 -15.31
C GLN A 32 23.46 34.06 -13.86
N ASP A 33 22.24 33.59 -13.49
CA ASP A 33 21.74 33.59 -12.12
C ASP A 33 21.02 32.30 -11.76
N GLN A 34 21.73 31.17 -11.74
CA GLN A 34 21.20 29.90 -11.22
C GLN A 34 21.04 29.96 -9.70
N LYS A 35 20.09 30.75 -9.25
CA LYS A 35 19.76 30.93 -7.83
C LYS A 35 18.62 30.02 -7.36
N GLU A 36 17.96 29.35 -8.30
CA GLU A 36 16.76 28.55 -8.02
C GLU A 36 16.93 27.12 -8.49
N THR A 37 16.50 26.17 -7.67
CA THR A 37 16.46 24.75 -7.98
C THR A 37 15.02 24.28 -7.99
N TYR A 38 14.63 23.47 -8.96
CA TYR A 38 13.27 22.98 -9.13
C TYR A 38 13.18 21.49 -8.77
N TYR A 39 12.19 21.14 -7.99
CA TYR A 39 11.90 19.78 -7.58
C TYR A 39 10.46 19.43 -7.96
N MET A 40 10.27 18.26 -8.60
CA MET A 40 8.98 17.80 -9.05
C MET A 40 8.88 16.29 -8.89
N ASN A 41 7.76 15.82 -8.35
CA ASN A 41 7.49 14.38 -8.26
C ASN A 41 7.10 13.85 -9.66
N THR A 42 8.03 13.16 -10.31
CA THR A 42 7.82 12.57 -11.64
C THR A 42 7.15 11.20 -11.60
N TYR A 43 7.15 10.52 -10.44
CA TYR A 43 6.64 9.16 -10.26
C TYR A 43 5.18 9.12 -9.81
N TRP A 44 4.56 10.25 -9.51
CA TRP A 44 3.20 10.31 -8.99
C TRP A 44 2.19 9.52 -9.81
N THR A 45 2.21 9.63 -11.14
CA THR A 45 1.24 8.93 -12.02
C THR A 45 1.40 7.43 -11.94
N GLU A 46 2.63 6.93 -11.90
CA GLU A 46 2.95 5.52 -11.75
C GLU A 46 2.49 4.99 -10.39
N TRP A 47 2.86 5.67 -9.32
CA TRP A 47 2.46 5.27 -7.97
C TRP A 47 0.95 5.33 -7.75
N LEU A 48 0.27 6.32 -8.30
CA LEU A 48 -1.19 6.36 -8.31
C LEU A 48 -1.78 5.19 -9.11
N GLY A 49 -1.09 4.75 -10.16
CA GLY A 49 -1.44 3.54 -10.91
C GLY A 49 -1.35 2.28 -10.05
N TYR A 50 -0.28 2.11 -9.28
CA TYR A 50 -0.16 1.01 -8.32
C TYR A 50 -1.27 1.03 -7.26
N TYR A 51 -1.52 2.18 -6.65
CA TYR A 51 -2.61 2.33 -5.69
C TYR A 51 -3.98 1.92 -6.26
N LYS A 52 -4.28 2.30 -7.50
CA LYS A 52 -5.57 1.98 -8.14
C LYS A 52 -5.68 0.53 -8.63
N SER A 53 -4.56 -0.13 -8.93
CA SER A 53 -4.55 -1.47 -9.54
C SER A 53 -4.29 -2.60 -8.55
N VAL A 54 -3.62 -2.32 -7.42
CA VAL A 54 -3.26 -3.32 -6.41
C VAL A 54 -4.16 -3.18 -5.20
N ALA A 55 -5.13 -4.08 -5.08
CA ALA A 55 -6.19 -3.99 -4.06
C ALA A 55 -5.65 -3.97 -2.62
N GLU A 56 -4.63 -4.77 -2.32
CA GLU A 56 -4.02 -4.85 -1.00
C GLU A 56 -3.25 -3.57 -0.64
N LEU A 57 -2.62 -2.93 -1.64
CA LEU A 57 -1.96 -1.64 -1.44
C LEU A 57 -2.98 -0.54 -1.17
N ALA A 58 -4.08 -0.51 -1.93
CA ALA A 58 -5.17 0.41 -1.69
C ALA A 58 -5.75 0.23 -0.28
N ALA A 59 -6.04 -1.01 0.12
CA ALA A 59 -6.57 -1.32 1.44
C ALA A 59 -5.62 -0.92 2.57
N ALA A 60 -4.30 -1.13 2.40
CA ALA A 60 -3.30 -0.72 3.41
C ALA A 60 -3.20 0.80 3.54
N ILE A 61 -3.16 1.54 2.43
CA ILE A 61 -3.11 3.01 2.44
C ILE A 61 -4.42 3.59 2.97
N ASP A 62 -5.57 3.05 2.56
CA ASP A 62 -6.88 3.50 3.04
C ASP A 62 -7.06 3.22 4.54
N ALA A 63 -6.58 2.06 5.03
CA ALA A 63 -6.57 1.77 6.46
C ALA A 63 -5.75 2.81 7.22
N LYS A 64 -4.51 3.11 6.78
CA LYS A 64 -3.71 4.17 7.42
C LYS A 64 -4.45 5.50 7.43
N ALA A 65 -4.97 5.96 6.29
CA ALA A 65 -5.67 7.22 6.20
C ALA A 65 -6.90 7.29 7.12
N THR A 66 -7.72 6.24 7.12
CA THR A 66 -8.92 6.18 7.95
C THR A 66 -8.59 6.13 9.45
N TRP A 67 -7.57 5.36 9.85
CA TRP A 67 -7.19 5.25 11.25
C TRP A 67 -6.46 6.50 11.76
N THR A 68 -5.68 7.18 10.92
CA THR A 68 -5.02 8.45 11.26
C THR A 68 -6.05 9.54 11.55
N ILE A 69 -7.11 9.66 10.75
CA ILE A 69 -8.18 10.62 11.01
C ILE A 69 -9.10 10.16 12.15
N GLY A 70 -9.24 8.85 12.32
CA GLY A 70 -9.92 8.24 13.44
C GLY A 70 -11.36 8.71 13.59
N LYS A 71 -11.68 9.27 14.77
CA LYS A 71 -13.00 9.85 15.06
C LYS A 71 -13.19 11.24 14.47
N GLY A 72 -12.20 11.78 13.78
CA GLY A 72 -12.15 13.16 13.34
C GLY A 72 -11.32 14.02 14.30
N PHE A 73 -11.21 15.29 14.00
CA PHE A 73 -10.45 16.23 14.82
C PHE A 73 -11.30 16.81 15.96
N THR A 74 -10.65 17.13 17.05
CA THR A 74 -11.17 18.01 18.11
C THR A 74 -10.28 19.25 18.20
N SER A 75 -10.83 20.36 18.66
CA SER A 75 -10.08 21.61 18.78
C SER A 75 -10.81 22.63 19.66
N ASN A 76 -10.21 23.79 19.85
CA ASN A 76 -10.88 24.91 20.48
C ASN A 76 -12.03 25.45 19.59
N GLU A 77 -13.03 26.10 20.21
CA GLU A 77 -14.25 26.57 19.54
C GLU A 77 -13.99 27.48 18.32
N ILE A 78 -12.92 28.29 18.36
CA ILE A 78 -12.55 29.20 17.27
C ILE A 78 -12.03 28.41 16.08
N THR A 79 -11.13 27.46 16.32
CA THR A 79 -10.53 26.61 15.28
C THR A 79 -11.59 25.67 14.70
N GLU A 80 -12.42 25.06 15.53
CA GLU A 80 -13.51 24.19 15.09
C GLU A 80 -14.46 24.91 14.14
N LYS A 81 -14.86 26.16 14.50
CA LYS A 81 -15.70 26.98 13.63
C LYS A 81 -15.02 27.30 12.31
N ALA A 82 -13.72 27.63 12.31
CA ALA A 82 -12.96 27.89 11.09
C ALA A 82 -12.88 26.65 10.19
N LEU A 83 -12.54 25.50 10.75
CA LEU A 83 -12.37 24.25 10.01
C LEU A 83 -13.72 23.67 9.53
N SER A 84 -14.80 23.85 10.26
CA SER A 84 -16.14 23.39 9.84
C SER A 84 -16.69 24.10 8.60
N THR A 85 -16.18 25.29 8.27
CA THR A 85 -16.57 26.05 7.07
C THR A 85 -15.84 25.61 5.80
N ILE A 86 -14.77 24.86 5.94
CA ILE A 86 -13.93 24.38 4.83
C ILE A 86 -14.73 23.41 3.95
N LYS A 87 -14.68 23.59 2.64
CA LYS A 87 -15.43 22.79 1.66
C LYS A 87 -14.52 22.18 0.57
N GLY A 88 -13.22 22.38 0.62
CA GLY A 88 -12.28 21.86 -0.37
C GLY A 88 -12.67 22.25 -1.80
N TRP A 89 -13.09 21.26 -2.57
CA TRP A 89 -13.61 21.41 -3.92
C TRP A 89 -15.11 21.84 -3.97
N GLY A 90 -15.70 22.15 -2.82
CA GLY A 90 -17.07 22.65 -2.70
C GLY A 90 -18.04 21.74 -1.96
N LYS A 91 -17.73 20.46 -1.78
CA LYS A 91 -18.61 19.49 -1.09
C LYS A 91 -17.90 18.66 -0.02
N ASP A 92 -16.59 18.83 0.14
CA ASP A 92 -15.83 18.06 1.10
C ASP A 92 -16.01 18.62 2.52
N SER A 93 -15.83 17.77 3.51
CA SER A 93 -15.61 18.16 4.89
C SER A 93 -14.12 18.27 5.18
N PHE A 94 -13.75 18.95 6.24
CA PHE A 94 -12.35 19.02 6.65
C PHE A 94 -11.74 17.63 6.90
N ASN A 95 -12.45 16.74 7.57
CA ASN A 95 -11.99 15.36 7.79
C ASN A 95 -11.75 14.62 6.47
N THR A 96 -12.64 14.76 5.49
CA THR A 96 -12.47 14.15 4.15
C THR A 96 -11.25 14.71 3.41
N ILE A 97 -11.01 16.02 3.54
CA ILE A 97 -9.83 16.67 2.96
C ILE A 97 -8.55 16.11 3.60
N LEU A 98 -8.56 16.03 4.93
CA LEU A 98 -7.40 15.53 5.67
C LEU A 98 -7.12 14.06 5.34
N GLU A 99 -8.13 13.21 5.31
CA GLU A 99 -8.02 11.82 4.89
C GLU A 99 -7.46 11.69 3.46
N ASN A 100 -7.93 12.52 2.53
CA ASN A 100 -7.40 12.58 1.18
C ASN A 100 -5.92 13.01 1.15
N MET A 101 -5.51 13.96 1.98
CA MET A 101 -4.11 14.40 2.08
C MET A 101 -3.22 13.31 2.67
N VAL A 102 -3.69 12.59 3.70
CA VAL A 102 -2.99 11.44 4.28
C VAL A 102 -2.79 10.36 3.21
N ARG A 103 -3.84 10.01 2.50
CA ARG A 103 -3.79 9.06 1.37
C ARG A 103 -2.78 9.51 0.31
N THR A 104 -2.79 10.81 -0.03
CA THR A 104 -1.94 11.41 -1.05
C THR A 104 -0.46 11.34 -0.67
N TYR A 105 -0.08 11.67 0.57
CA TYR A 105 1.33 11.60 0.95
C TYR A 105 1.83 10.15 1.11
N HIS A 106 0.97 9.20 1.46
CA HIS A 106 1.37 7.78 1.43
C HIS A 106 1.66 7.29 0.01
N ILE A 107 0.89 7.78 -0.98
CA ILE A 107 1.11 7.43 -2.39
C ILE A 107 2.33 8.15 -2.95
N GLY A 108 2.46 9.44 -2.74
CA GLY A 108 3.44 10.29 -3.42
C GLY A 108 4.59 10.82 -2.58
N GLY A 109 4.60 10.57 -1.28
CA GLY A 109 5.52 11.21 -0.33
C GLY A 109 5.03 12.58 0.13
N ASP A 110 4.38 13.35 -0.75
CA ASP A 110 3.91 14.71 -0.49
C ASP A 110 2.41 14.85 -0.71
N ALA A 111 1.80 15.74 0.07
CA ALA A 111 0.46 16.24 -0.18
C ALA A 111 0.44 17.75 -0.12
N PHE A 112 -0.25 18.37 -1.06
CA PHE A 112 -0.33 19.82 -1.20
C PHE A 112 -1.79 20.29 -1.13
N ALA A 113 -2.02 21.39 -0.42
CA ALA A 113 -3.30 22.08 -0.46
C ALA A 113 -3.10 23.60 -0.50
N GLU A 114 -3.85 24.27 -1.37
CA GLU A 114 -3.87 25.74 -1.43
C GLU A 114 -4.61 26.30 -0.22
N ILE A 115 -3.96 27.19 0.51
CA ILE A 115 -4.53 27.92 1.64
C ILE A 115 -5.27 29.15 1.12
N ILE A 116 -6.58 29.17 1.24
CA ILE A 116 -7.42 30.29 0.83
C ILE A 116 -7.81 31.09 2.09
N ARG A 117 -7.32 32.32 2.19
CA ARG A 117 -7.62 33.22 3.31
C ARG A 117 -8.38 34.44 2.83
N GLU A 118 -9.31 34.90 3.65
CA GLU A 118 -9.97 36.18 3.47
C GLU A 118 -9.84 37.01 4.75
N LYS A 119 -9.35 38.25 4.62
CA LYS A 119 -9.07 39.14 5.78
C LYS A 119 -8.23 38.48 6.87
N GLY A 120 -7.29 37.63 6.48
CA GLY A 120 -6.41 36.90 7.39
C GLY A 120 -6.99 35.59 7.98
N GLN A 121 -8.29 35.34 7.82
CA GLN A 121 -8.94 34.10 8.29
C GLN A 121 -8.89 33.01 7.23
N LEU A 122 -8.67 31.77 7.66
CA LEU A 122 -8.74 30.61 6.80
C LEU A 122 -10.19 30.37 6.37
N ILE A 123 -10.44 30.41 5.06
CA ILE A 123 -11.77 30.18 4.47
C ILE A 123 -11.86 28.80 3.85
N ASN A 124 -10.78 28.36 3.20
CA ASN A 124 -10.78 27.06 2.54
C ASN A 124 -9.37 26.47 2.44
N LEU A 125 -9.31 25.15 2.41
CA LEU A 125 -8.12 24.35 2.14
C LEU A 125 -8.42 23.46 0.93
N LYS A 126 -7.78 23.75 -0.20
CA LYS A 126 -8.06 23.07 -1.46
C LYS A 126 -6.95 22.11 -1.84
N PRO A 127 -7.15 20.79 -1.75
CA PRO A 127 -6.14 19.81 -2.16
C PRO A 127 -5.75 19.96 -3.62
N LEU A 128 -4.45 19.78 -3.91
CA LEU A 128 -3.86 19.88 -5.24
C LEU A 128 -3.16 18.55 -5.58
N SER A 129 -3.12 18.22 -6.88
CA SER A 129 -2.40 17.03 -7.34
C SER A 129 -0.89 17.28 -7.26
N PRO A 130 -0.12 16.41 -6.57
CA PRO A 130 1.34 16.52 -6.47
C PRO A 130 2.04 16.56 -7.81
N GLU A 131 1.48 15.90 -8.82
CA GLU A 131 2.02 15.85 -10.17
C GLU A 131 2.15 17.22 -10.85
N ASN A 132 1.28 18.16 -10.47
CA ASN A 132 1.23 19.48 -11.08
C ASN A 132 1.99 20.53 -10.25
N ILE A 133 2.51 20.17 -9.10
CA ILE A 133 3.21 21.08 -8.20
C ILE A 133 4.71 20.89 -8.37
N ARG A 134 5.39 21.99 -8.57
CA ARG A 134 6.83 22.10 -8.61
C ARG A 134 7.29 22.95 -7.43
N ILE A 135 8.13 22.38 -6.60
CA ILE A 135 8.74 23.08 -5.47
C ILE A 135 9.96 23.84 -6.00
N VAL A 136 10.09 25.10 -5.64
CA VAL A 136 11.24 25.94 -6.02
C VAL A 136 11.97 26.32 -4.75
N ALA A 137 13.25 25.93 -4.68
CA ALA A 137 14.13 26.26 -3.57
C ALA A 137 15.26 27.19 -4.00
N ASN A 138 15.81 27.92 -3.04
CA ASN A 138 17.01 28.73 -3.24
C ASN A 138 18.29 27.88 -3.18
N GLN A 139 19.45 28.51 -3.32
CA GLN A 139 20.77 27.84 -3.24
C GLN A 139 21.04 27.16 -1.88
N GLN A 140 20.32 27.53 -0.83
CA GLN A 140 20.43 26.95 0.50
C GLN A 140 19.46 25.79 0.73
N GLY A 141 18.69 25.40 -0.29
CA GLY A 141 17.67 24.34 -0.18
C GLY A 141 16.36 24.80 0.48
N ILE A 142 16.19 26.09 0.78
CA ILE A 142 14.97 26.60 1.41
C ILE A 142 13.91 26.86 0.34
N ILE A 143 12.70 26.38 0.57
CA ILE A 143 11.57 26.56 -0.33
C ILE A 143 11.17 28.03 -0.39
N ILE A 144 11.17 28.62 -1.58
CA ILE A 144 10.83 30.02 -1.83
C ILE A 144 9.46 30.20 -2.48
N ARG A 145 8.98 29.22 -3.24
CA ARG A 145 7.64 29.21 -3.84
C ARG A 145 7.23 27.82 -4.33
N TYR A 146 5.96 27.69 -4.58
CA TYR A 146 5.36 26.52 -5.25
C TYR A 146 4.76 26.99 -6.57
N ASP A 147 5.08 26.30 -7.65
CA ASP A 147 4.56 26.60 -8.99
C ASP A 147 3.62 25.50 -9.45
N GLN A 148 2.43 25.86 -9.90
CA GLN A 148 1.55 24.93 -10.60
C GLN A 148 1.84 24.95 -12.09
N ILE A 149 2.16 23.79 -12.62
CA ILE A 149 2.53 23.62 -14.02
C ILE A 149 1.47 22.85 -14.81
N ASN A 150 1.34 23.19 -16.07
CA ASN A 150 0.56 22.39 -17.00
C ASN A 150 1.40 21.21 -17.49
N LYS A 151 0.90 19.98 -17.35
CA LYS A 151 1.61 18.75 -17.74
C LYS A 151 2.04 18.73 -19.20
N VAL A 152 1.22 19.24 -20.09
CA VAL A 152 1.44 19.20 -21.53
C VAL A 152 2.39 20.31 -21.99
N THR A 153 2.10 21.54 -21.58
CA THR A 153 2.86 22.71 -22.04
C THR A 153 4.08 23.03 -21.17
N LYS A 154 4.21 22.38 -20.02
CA LYS A 154 5.25 22.64 -19.00
C LYS A 154 5.32 24.10 -18.52
N LYS A 155 4.33 24.91 -18.87
CA LYS A 155 4.24 26.33 -18.45
C LYS A 155 3.64 26.45 -17.07
N THR A 156 4.21 27.30 -16.25
CA THR A 156 3.65 27.74 -14.96
C THR A 156 2.44 28.63 -15.24
N TYR A 157 1.31 28.35 -14.58
CA TYR A 157 0.11 29.18 -14.70
C TYR A 157 -0.33 29.79 -13.35
N LYS A 158 0.18 29.27 -12.25
CA LYS A 158 -0.03 29.82 -10.92
C LYS A 158 1.18 29.56 -10.04
N SER A 159 1.50 30.52 -9.19
CA SER A 159 2.57 30.39 -8.20
C SER A 159 2.04 30.83 -6.84
N TRP A 160 2.51 30.18 -5.79
CA TRP A 160 2.17 30.46 -4.40
C TRP A 160 3.42 30.67 -3.59
N LYS A 161 3.33 31.51 -2.60
CA LYS A 161 4.34 31.65 -1.55
C LYS A 161 4.25 30.46 -0.58
N PRO A 162 5.30 30.19 0.20
CA PRO A 162 5.24 29.12 1.20
C PRO A 162 4.06 29.24 2.17
N GLU A 163 3.67 30.46 2.55
CA GLU A 163 2.56 30.73 3.48
C GLU A 163 1.16 30.49 2.86
N GLU A 164 1.09 30.34 1.54
CA GLU A 164 -0.15 30.11 0.78
C GLU A 164 -0.34 28.64 0.41
N MET A 165 0.63 27.78 0.75
CA MET A 165 0.59 26.35 0.46
C MET A 165 0.74 25.56 1.75
N PHE A 166 -0.24 24.70 2.03
CA PHE A 166 -0.13 23.69 3.07
C PHE A 166 0.53 22.47 2.47
N HIS A 167 1.70 22.10 2.98
CA HIS A 167 2.52 21.02 2.46
C HIS A 167 2.82 20.01 3.55
N LEU A 168 2.36 18.77 3.36
CA LEU A 168 2.72 17.61 4.17
C LEU A 168 3.74 16.77 3.41
N ALA A 169 4.93 16.60 3.97
CA ALA A 169 6.00 15.76 3.44
C ALA A 169 6.31 14.63 4.43
N ARG A 170 5.86 13.42 4.10
CA ARG A 170 5.95 12.26 5.00
C ARG A 170 7.38 11.70 5.04
N ASN A 171 7.87 11.40 6.26
CA ASN A 171 9.15 10.69 6.48
C ASN A 171 10.33 11.26 5.67
N ARG A 172 10.44 12.57 5.65
CA ARG A 172 11.55 13.26 4.99
C ARG A 172 12.88 12.84 5.61
N VAL A 173 13.85 12.49 4.77
CA VAL A 173 15.19 12.07 5.20
C VAL A 173 16.18 13.19 4.94
N ALA A 174 16.99 13.53 5.93
CA ALA A 174 18.04 14.56 5.85
C ALA A 174 17.52 15.90 5.29
N ASP A 175 18.10 16.41 4.21
CA ASP A 175 17.77 17.64 3.52
C ASP A 175 16.90 17.45 2.27
N GLU A 176 16.29 16.27 2.11
CA GLU A 176 15.37 16.02 1.02
C GLU A 176 14.16 16.94 1.10
N ILE A 177 13.75 17.51 -0.04
CA ILE A 177 12.61 18.41 -0.12
C ILE A 177 11.30 17.64 -0.15
N HIS A 178 11.29 16.47 -0.78
CA HIS A 178 10.14 15.61 -0.88
C HIS A 178 10.06 14.61 0.28
N GLY A 179 8.85 14.21 0.61
CA GLY A 179 8.60 13.09 1.49
C GLY A 179 8.81 11.75 0.79
N VAL A 180 8.82 10.66 1.56
CA VAL A 180 9.04 9.30 1.09
C VAL A 180 7.71 8.57 0.90
N SER A 181 7.44 8.11 -0.33
CA SER A 181 6.30 7.25 -0.64
C SER A 181 6.49 5.85 -0.05
N ILE A 182 5.39 5.18 0.29
CA ILE A 182 5.41 3.78 0.73
C ILE A 182 5.59 2.80 -0.45
N ILE A 183 5.24 3.21 -1.66
CA ILE A 183 5.12 2.32 -2.82
C ILE A 183 6.45 1.71 -3.27
N PRO A 184 7.56 2.46 -3.36
CA PRO A 184 8.84 1.90 -3.74
C PRO A 184 9.30 0.74 -2.86
N ALA A 185 9.00 0.79 -1.58
CA ALA A 185 9.36 -0.28 -0.65
C ALA A 185 8.64 -1.61 -0.93
N VAL A 186 7.48 -1.55 -1.56
CA VAL A 186 6.63 -2.73 -1.84
C VAL A 186 6.55 -3.09 -3.33
N GLU A 187 7.06 -2.26 -4.21
CA GLU A 187 6.94 -2.41 -5.66
C GLU A 187 7.48 -3.76 -6.16
N ASP A 188 8.69 -4.11 -5.76
CA ASP A 188 9.33 -5.38 -6.15
C ASP A 188 8.55 -6.59 -5.61
N ILE A 189 8.03 -6.49 -4.38
CA ILE A 189 7.21 -7.55 -3.77
C ILE A 189 5.92 -7.75 -4.57
N ILE A 190 5.27 -6.65 -4.98
CA ILE A 190 4.07 -6.69 -5.81
C ILE A 190 4.36 -7.36 -7.15
N LYS A 191 5.45 -6.97 -7.84
CA LYS A 191 5.86 -7.56 -9.12
C LYS A 191 6.12 -9.07 -8.99
N MET A 192 6.95 -9.47 -8.03
CA MET A 192 7.24 -10.89 -7.77
C MET A 192 5.98 -11.71 -7.46
N ARG A 193 5.04 -11.15 -6.70
CA ARG A 193 3.77 -11.82 -6.40
C ARG A 193 2.90 -11.97 -7.64
N GLN A 194 2.80 -10.94 -8.49
CA GLN A 194 2.04 -11.01 -9.74
C GLN A 194 2.61 -12.06 -10.69
N GLU A 195 3.93 -12.16 -10.82
CA GLU A 195 4.61 -13.18 -11.60
C GLU A 195 4.33 -14.59 -11.05
N ALA A 196 4.49 -14.79 -9.73
CA ALA A 196 4.19 -16.06 -9.08
C ALA A 196 2.73 -16.50 -9.29
N MET A 197 1.78 -15.58 -9.19
CA MET A 197 0.37 -15.84 -9.45
C MET A 197 0.09 -16.17 -10.91
N ALA A 198 0.75 -15.50 -11.85
CA ALA A 198 0.62 -15.78 -13.28
C ALA A 198 1.17 -17.18 -13.62
N ASP A 199 2.30 -17.56 -13.04
CA ASP A 199 2.88 -18.89 -13.24
C ASP A 199 2.06 -20.00 -12.57
N TYR A 200 1.51 -19.72 -11.40
CA TYR A 200 0.58 -20.64 -10.75
C TYR A 200 -0.68 -20.88 -11.59
N LYS A 201 -1.22 -19.83 -12.17
CA LYS A 201 -2.36 -19.92 -13.10
C LYS A 201 -2.02 -20.80 -14.31
N LYS A 202 -0.81 -20.67 -14.89
CA LYS A 202 -0.34 -21.53 -16.00
C LYS A 202 -0.18 -22.99 -15.53
N LEU A 203 0.36 -23.20 -14.32
CA LEU A 203 0.53 -24.53 -13.73
C LEU A 203 -0.84 -25.21 -13.52
N LEU A 204 -1.81 -24.50 -12.93
CA LEU A 204 -3.17 -25.01 -12.75
C LEU A 204 -3.82 -25.35 -14.10
N HIS A 205 -3.66 -24.49 -15.09
CA HIS A 205 -4.21 -24.74 -16.43
C HIS A 205 -3.62 -26.02 -17.05
N ARG A 206 -2.29 -26.21 -16.94
CA ARG A 206 -1.63 -27.44 -17.42
C ARG A 206 -2.05 -28.69 -16.64
N ASN A 207 -2.35 -28.58 -15.36
CA ASN A 207 -2.82 -29.71 -14.57
C ASN A 207 -4.26 -30.12 -14.93
N ILE A 208 -5.12 -29.14 -15.23
CA ILE A 208 -6.51 -29.38 -15.66
C ILE A 208 -6.55 -29.90 -17.11
N TYR A 209 -5.67 -29.37 -17.97
CA TYR A 209 -5.54 -29.76 -19.36
C TYR A 209 -4.13 -30.28 -19.66
N PRO A 210 -3.81 -31.54 -19.26
CA PRO A 210 -2.49 -32.11 -19.52
C PRO A 210 -2.29 -32.25 -21.02
N VAL A 211 -1.07 -31.90 -21.48
CA VAL A 211 -0.69 -32.12 -22.87
C VAL A 211 -0.66 -33.62 -23.13
N THR A 212 -1.52 -34.05 -24.02
CA THR A 212 -1.57 -35.46 -24.48
C THR A 212 -0.93 -35.53 -25.86
N ILE A 213 0.08 -36.39 -26.00
CA ILE A 213 0.71 -36.68 -27.29
C ILE A 213 0.03 -37.94 -27.85
N TRP A 214 -0.51 -37.81 -29.04
CA TRP A 214 -1.15 -38.92 -29.74
C TRP A 214 -0.24 -39.38 -30.87
N HIS A 215 0.22 -40.61 -30.82
CA HIS A 215 0.96 -41.25 -31.87
C HIS A 215 -0.06 -42.02 -32.77
N LEU A 216 -0.17 -41.54 -34.02
CA LEU A 216 -1.07 -42.12 -35.00
C LEU A 216 -0.26 -42.93 -36.01
N ASP A 217 -0.65 -44.18 -36.26
CA ASP A 217 -0.02 -45.05 -37.26
C ASP A 217 -0.56 -44.72 -38.67
N THR A 218 -0.41 -43.47 -39.09
CA THR A 218 -0.83 -42.99 -40.42
C THR A 218 -0.21 -41.66 -40.76
N ASP A 219 0.21 -41.53 -42.04
CA ASP A 219 0.68 -40.24 -42.63
C ASP A 219 -0.43 -39.50 -43.38
N ASP A 220 -1.65 -40.03 -43.39
CA ASP A 220 -2.79 -39.41 -44.09
C ASP A 220 -3.30 -38.19 -43.32
N THR A 221 -3.04 -37.02 -43.86
CA THR A 221 -3.42 -35.74 -43.26
C THR A 221 -4.92 -35.57 -43.00
N THR A 222 -5.77 -36.24 -43.83
CA THR A 222 -7.24 -36.23 -43.67
C THR A 222 -7.67 -37.02 -42.45
N LYS A 223 -7.07 -38.16 -42.22
CA LYS A 223 -7.33 -38.99 -41.03
C LYS A 223 -6.79 -38.35 -39.76
N ILE A 224 -5.60 -37.72 -39.83
CA ILE A 224 -5.01 -36.95 -38.72
C ILE A 224 -5.95 -35.79 -38.35
N ALA A 225 -6.45 -35.03 -39.33
CA ALA A 225 -7.39 -33.92 -39.06
C ALA A 225 -8.72 -34.39 -38.45
N ALA A 226 -9.27 -35.50 -38.94
CA ALA A 226 -10.50 -36.07 -38.40
C ALA A 226 -10.31 -36.62 -36.96
N PHE A 227 -9.17 -37.21 -36.67
CA PHE A 227 -8.83 -37.65 -35.32
C PHE A 227 -8.66 -36.45 -34.38
N LYS A 228 -7.92 -35.44 -34.81
CA LYS A 228 -7.74 -34.20 -34.05
C LYS A 228 -9.07 -33.57 -33.65
N ALA A 229 -10.00 -33.43 -34.58
CA ALA A 229 -11.33 -32.86 -34.32
C ALA A 229 -12.11 -33.69 -33.26
N LYS A 230 -12.03 -35.01 -33.31
CA LYS A 230 -12.63 -35.91 -32.28
C LYS A 230 -11.95 -35.81 -30.93
N ALA A 231 -10.61 -35.76 -30.90
CA ALA A 231 -9.83 -35.63 -29.67
C ALA A 231 -10.07 -34.27 -28.98
N ASP A 232 -10.16 -33.19 -29.75
CA ASP A 232 -10.46 -31.85 -29.25
C ASP A 232 -11.88 -31.75 -28.68
N LEU A 233 -12.88 -32.39 -29.33
CA LEU A 233 -14.25 -32.48 -28.83
C LEU A 233 -14.33 -33.33 -27.54
N ALA A 234 -13.65 -34.44 -27.47
CA ALA A 234 -13.60 -35.27 -26.28
C ALA A 234 -12.93 -34.55 -25.10
N SER A 235 -11.88 -33.77 -25.36
CA SER A 235 -11.19 -32.99 -24.34
C SER A 235 -12.04 -31.82 -23.82
N THR A 236 -12.82 -31.15 -24.71
CA THR A 236 -13.61 -29.97 -24.34
C THR A 236 -14.98 -30.31 -23.77
N GLN A 237 -15.62 -31.38 -24.22
CA GLN A 237 -16.99 -31.74 -23.85
C GLN A 237 -17.06 -32.98 -22.93
N GLY A 238 -15.91 -33.64 -22.65
CA GLY A 238 -15.85 -34.84 -21.81
C GLY A 238 -16.45 -36.08 -22.49
N GLU A 239 -16.52 -36.10 -23.83
CA GLU A 239 -17.03 -37.25 -24.60
C GLU A 239 -16.02 -38.39 -24.65
N ASN A 240 -16.54 -39.60 -24.73
CA ASN A 240 -15.71 -40.79 -24.87
C ASN A 240 -15.22 -40.98 -26.29
N ILE A 241 -13.94 -41.26 -26.49
CA ILE A 241 -13.37 -41.61 -27.80
C ILE A 241 -13.26 -43.15 -27.88
N TYR A 242 -13.84 -43.73 -28.93
CA TYR A 242 -13.74 -45.15 -29.26
C TYR A 242 -12.75 -45.35 -30.40
N ILE A 243 -11.63 -46.05 -30.14
CA ILE A 243 -10.55 -46.26 -31.11
C ILE A 243 -10.26 -47.76 -31.19
N PRO A 244 -10.04 -48.36 -32.40
CA PRO A 244 -9.61 -49.73 -32.52
C PRO A 244 -8.26 -49.97 -31.84
N LYS A 245 -8.09 -51.14 -31.25
CA LYS A 245 -6.86 -51.52 -30.54
C LYS A 245 -5.66 -51.51 -31.50
N GLY A 246 -4.59 -50.81 -31.11
CA GLY A 246 -3.32 -50.78 -31.86
C GLY A 246 -3.20 -49.68 -32.94
N THR A 247 -4.21 -48.79 -33.10
CA THR A 247 -4.16 -47.73 -34.08
C THR A 247 -3.69 -46.35 -33.54
N VAL A 248 -3.72 -46.20 -32.22
CA VAL A 248 -3.32 -44.94 -31.55
C VAL A 248 -2.67 -45.28 -30.21
N GLU A 249 -1.51 -44.75 -29.97
CA GLU A 249 -0.87 -44.77 -28.65
C GLU A 249 -0.96 -43.38 -28.02
N ARG A 250 -1.33 -43.39 -26.74
CA ARG A 250 -1.45 -42.16 -25.93
C ARG A 250 -0.26 -42.08 -25.00
N GLU A 251 0.53 -41.03 -25.16
CA GLU A 251 1.56 -40.65 -24.21
C GLU A 251 1.08 -39.40 -23.45
N GLN A 252 1.03 -39.46 -22.14
CA GLN A 252 0.87 -38.23 -21.35
C GLN A 252 2.24 -37.58 -21.22
N GLY A 253 2.40 -36.42 -21.84
CA GLY A 253 3.59 -35.58 -21.61
C GLY A 253 3.76 -35.38 -20.10
N GLY A 254 4.97 -35.69 -19.61
CA GLY A 254 5.27 -35.75 -18.18
C GLY A 254 4.73 -34.58 -17.40
N THR A 255 3.75 -34.83 -16.60
CA THR A 255 3.34 -33.90 -15.54
C THR A 255 4.43 -33.98 -14.48
N ALA A 256 5.15 -32.88 -14.29
CA ALA A 256 6.06 -32.76 -13.14
C ALA A 256 5.29 -33.12 -11.87
N PRO A 257 5.87 -33.92 -10.95
CA PRO A 257 5.18 -34.31 -9.74
C PRO A 257 4.72 -33.06 -8.99
N ASN A 258 3.42 -32.90 -8.83
CA ASN A 258 2.75 -31.71 -8.30
C ASN A 258 3.20 -31.31 -6.88
N ALA A 259 3.78 -32.22 -6.12
CA ALA A 259 4.19 -32.00 -4.74
C ALA A 259 5.40 -31.04 -4.58
N THR A 260 6.24 -30.90 -5.60
CA THR A 260 7.46 -30.08 -5.56
C THR A 260 7.27 -28.67 -6.12
N LEU A 261 6.15 -28.39 -6.79
CA LEU A 261 5.87 -27.11 -7.47
C LEU A 261 4.66 -26.38 -6.88
N ASN A 262 4.48 -26.42 -5.57
CA ASN A 262 3.45 -25.63 -4.91
C ASN A 262 3.96 -24.20 -4.63
N PRO A 263 3.53 -23.16 -5.36
CA PRO A 263 3.96 -21.79 -5.14
C PRO A 263 3.24 -21.10 -3.97
N LEU A 264 2.22 -21.73 -3.37
CA LEU A 264 1.42 -21.11 -2.30
C LEU A 264 2.26 -20.65 -1.10
N PRO A 265 3.24 -21.42 -0.57
CA PRO A 265 4.08 -20.96 0.53
C PRO A 265 4.89 -19.72 0.17
N TRP A 266 5.37 -19.64 -1.08
CA TRP A 266 6.10 -18.46 -1.58
C TRP A 266 5.20 -17.24 -1.67
N ILE A 267 4.00 -17.38 -2.22
CA ILE A 267 2.99 -16.30 -2.30
C ILE A 267 2.60 -15.83 -0.90
N THR A 268 2.43 -16.74 0.04
CA THR A 268 2.15 -16.41 1.45
C THR A 268 3.29 -15.61 2.07
N GLN A 269 4.55 -16.00 1.82
CA GLN A 269 5.72 -15.29 2.30
C GLN A 269 5.83 -13.88 1.70
N LEU A 270 5.55 -13.72 0.40
CA LEU A 270 5.51 -12.40 -0.25
C LEU A 270 4.42 -11.50 0.33
N ASN A 271 3.26 -12.05 0.67
CA ASN A 271 2.20 -11.31 1.36
C ASN A 271 2.64 -10.85 2.76
N GLN A 272 3.35 -11.68 3.51
CA GLN A 272 3.90 -11.30 4.82
C GLN A 272 4.90 -10.14 4.67
N TYR A 273 5.83 -10.23 3.72
CA TYR A 273 6.78 -9.13 3.45
C TYR A 273 6.08 -7.84 3.02
N PHE A 274 5.01 -7.95 2.22
CA PHE A 274 4.22 -6.80 1.82
C PHE A 274 3.62 -6.08 3.02
N PHE A 275 2.96 -6.79 3.94
CA PHE A 275 2.36 -6.18 5.12
C PHE A 275 3.41 -5.65 6.11
N GLN A 276 4.55 -6.33 6.25
CA GLN A 276 5.69 -5.82 7.03
C GLN A 276 6.23 -4.51 6.44
N ALA A 277 6.41 -4.43 5.13
CA ALA A 277 6.92 -3.23 4.46
C ALA A 277 5.92 -2.06 4.50
N THR A 278 4.61 -2.33 4.47
CA THR A 278 3.58 -1.29 4.60
C THR A 278 3.41 -0.80 6.04
N GLY A 279 3.87 -1.56 7.04
CA GLY A 279 3.65 -1.28 8.45
C GLY A 279 2.19 -1.39 8.89
N VAL A 280 1.35 -2.08 8.08
CA VAL A 280 -0.05 -2.33 8.41
C VAL A 280 -0.22 -3.82 8.72
N PRO A 281 -0.60 -4.21 9.94
CA PRO A 281 -0.85 -5.61 10.25
C PRO A 281 -1.96 -6.20 9.36
N GLN A 282 -1.74 -7.40 8.84
CA GLN A 282 -2.70 -8.06 7.96
C GLN A 282 -4.09 -8.20 8.58
N ILE A 283 -4.16 -8.35 9.91
CA ILE A 283 -5.42 -8.45 10.65
C ILE A 283 -6.30 -7.19 10.55
N ILE A 284 -5.68 -6.01 10.38
CA ILE A 284 -6.40 -4.73 10.24
C ILE A 284 -7.10 -4.65 8.89
N VAL A 285 -6.45 -5.17 7.85
CA VAL A 285 -6.96 -5.11 6.46
C VAL A 285 -7.88 -6.29 6.14
N GLY A 286 -7.87 -7.33 6.98
CA GLY A 286 -8.63 -8.56 6.80
C GLY A 286 -7.82 -9.65 6.10
N GLY A 287 -8.18 -10.93 6.36
CA GLY A 287 -7.64 -12.05 5.58
C GLY A 287 -6.64 -12.96 6.28
N SER A 288 -6.58 -13.01 7.60
CA SER A 288 -5.80 -14.03 8.30
C SER A 288 -6.66 -14.85 9.26
N SER A 289 -6.68 -16.15 9.05
CA SER A 289 -7.33 -17.15 9.91
C SER A 289 -6.42 -17.68 11.04
N GLU A 290 -5.15 -17.26 11.10
CA GLU A 290 -4.11 -17.89 11.93
C GLU A 290 -3.66 -17.04 13.13
N PHE A 291 -4.32 -15.91 13.41
CA PHE A 291 -3.96 -15.09 14.57
C PHE A 291 -4.63 -15.58 15.86
N THR A 292 -3.83 -15.71 16.92
CA THR A 292 -4.35 -15.84 18.27
C THR A 292 -4.80 -14.47 18.77
N GLU A 293 -5.75 -14.43 19.73
CA GLU A 293 -6.21 -13.18 20.32
C GLU A 293 -5.05 -12.34 20.88
N ALA A 294 -4.09 -12.98 21.56
CA ALA A 294 -2.93 -12.30 22.11
C ALA A 294 -2.04 -11.67 21.03
N SER A 295 -1.76 -12.39 19.92
CA SER A 295 -0.97 -11.84 18.81
C SER A 295 -1.71 -10.72 18.08
N ALA A 296 -3.03 -10.81 17.98
CA ALA A 296 -3.87 -9.77 17.40
C ALA A 296 -3.81 -8.48 18.23
N LYS A 297 -3.91 -8.58 19.56
CA LYS A 297 -3.81 -7.43 20.48
C LYS A 297 -2.44 -6.75 20.39
N ILE A 298 -1.35 -7.52 20.32
CA ILE A 298 0.01 -6.97 20.17
C ILE A 298 0.17 -6.25 18.83
N ALA A 299 -0.30 -6.85 17.73
CA ALA A 299 -0.23 -6.24 16.40
C ALA A 299 -1.06 -4.93 16.34
N TYR A 300 -2.20 -4.91 16.98
CA TYR A 300 -3.04 -3.73 17.08
C TYR A 300 -2.35 -2.60 17.86
N LEU A 301 -1.76 -2.88 19.03
CA LEU A 301 -1.03 -1.88 19.81
C LEU A 301 0.18 -1.32 19.06
N ALA A 302 0.91 -2.17 18.33
CA ALA A 302 2.02 -1.70 17.50
C ALA A 302 1.54 -0.80 16.36
N PHE A 303 0.39 -1.10 15.77
CA PHE A 303 -0.22 -0.27 14.75
C PHE A 303 -0.75 1.06 15.31
N GLU A 304 -1.37 1.04 16.50
CA GLU A 304 -1.83 2.22 17.23
C GLU A 304 -0.68 3.24 17.39
N GLN A 305 0.50 2.79 17.85
CA GLN A 305 1.67 3.67 18.01
C GLN A 305 2.14 4.32 16.70
N VAL A 306 2.13 3.58 15.60
CA VAL A 306 2.48 4.12 14.28
C VAL A 306 1.48 5.18 13.82
N ILE A 307 0.20 4.97 14.10
CA ILE A 307 -0.86 5.93 13.76
C ILE A 307 -0.80 7.17 14.67
N GLU A 308 -0.56 7.00 15.96
CA GLU A 308 -0.37 8.13 16.89
C GLU A 308 0.79 9.04 16.48
N GLU A 309 1.92 8.45 16.00
CA GLU A 309 3.03 9.22 15.45
C GLU A 309 2.61 10.02 14.19
N GLU A 310 1.81 9.43 13.31
CA GLU A 310 1.27 10.13 12.14
C GLU A 310 0.28 11.24 12.52
N GLN A 311 -0.54 11.04 13.54
CA GLN A 311 -1.46 12.04 14.09
C GLN A 311 -0.67 13.23 14.64
N LEU A 312 0.31 12.98 15.50
CA LEU A 312 1.18 14.00 16.05
C LEU A 312 1.88 14.83 14.97
N TYR A 313 2.41 14.16 13.92
CA TYR A 313 3.01 14.87 12.78
C TYR A 313 2.02 15.82 12.11
N ILE A 314 0.78 15.40 11.89
CA ILE A 314 -0.26 16.24 11.25
C ILE A 314 -0.61 17.42 12.15
N GLU A 315 -0.81 17.20 13.43
CA GLU A 315 -1.12 18.23 14.43
C GLU A 315 -0.04 19.32 14.48
N GLU A 316 1.24 18.91 14.52
CA GLU A 316 2.39 19.83 14.46
C GLU A 316 2.42 20.63 13.16
N GLN A 317 2.10 20.00 12.01
CA GLN A 317 2.06 20.70 10.73
C GLN A 317 0.91 21.71 10.66
N PHE A 318 -0.26 21.39 11.24
CA PHE A 318 -1.36 22.34 11.34
C PHE A 318 -1.02 23.52 12.22
N LEU A 319 -0.39 23.29 13.36
CA LEU A 319 0.06 24.36 14.24
C LEU A 319 1.12 25.22 13.54
N SER A 320 2.12 24.61 12.92
CA SER A 320 3.26 25.31 12.29
C SER A 320 2.86 26.12 11.05
N GLN A 321 2.04 25.56 10.15
CA GLN A 321 1.75 26.17 8.86
C GLN A 321 0.47 27.02 8.86
N LEU A 322 -0.52 26.65 9.66
CA LEU A 322 -1.82 27.32 9.69
C LEU A 322 -2.05 28.12 10.98
N ASN A 323 -1.24 27.91 12.01
CA ASN A 323 -1.42 28.44 13.37
C ASN A 323 -2.80 28.04 13.94
N LEU A 324 -3.19 26.79 13.68
CA LEU A 324 -4.42 26.17 14.16
C LEU A 324 -4.06 24.93 14.98
N GLU A 325 -4.65 24.81 16.16
CA GLU A 325 -4.46 23.67 17.04
C GLU A 325 -5.60 22.67 16.81
N ILE A 326 -5.25 21.45 16.40
CA ILE A 326 -6.16 20.34 16.26
C ILE A 326 -5.62 19.16 17.06
N ASP A 327 -6.49 18.27 17.46
CA ASP A 327 -6.19 17.04 18.18
C ASP A 327 -6.92 15.89 17.47
N LEU A 328 -6.20 14.84 17.13
CA LEU A 328 -6.70 13.67 16.43
C LEU A 328 -6.72 12.47 17.38
N GLU A 329 -7.88 11.86 17.55
CA GLU A 329 -8.01 10.69 18.43
C GLU A 329 -8.04 9.37 17.64
N PHE A 330 -7.24 8.42 18.08
CA PHE A 330 -7.30 7.06 17.56
C PHE A 330 -8.72 6.47 17.79
N PRO A 331 -9.28 5.69 16.81
CA PRO A 331 -10.70 5.29 16.86
C PRO A 331 -11.12 4.49 18.07
N ALA A 332 -10.26 3.58 18.54
CA ALA A 332 -10.53 2.74 19.71
C ALA A 332 -9.21 2.24 20.29
N THR A 333 -8.98 2.46 21.57
CA THR A 333 -7.83 1.94 22.28
C THR A 333 -8.18 0.63 23.00
N LEU A 334 -7.38 -0.42 22.77
CA LEU A 334 -7.48 -1.68 23.53
C LEU A 334 -6.81 -1.59 24.91
N GLN A 335 -6.09 -0.52 25.20
CA GLN A 335 -5.39 -0.32 26.47
C GLN A 335 -6.32 -0.45 27.69
N ASN A 336 -7.50 0.16 27.61
CA ASN A 336 -8.48 0.10 28.68
C ASN A 336 -9.06 -1.31 28.87
N GLU A 337 -9.21 -2.10 27.81
CA GLU A 337 -9.66 -3.48 27.91
C GLU A 337 -8.59 -4.39 28.48
N MET A 338 -7.31 -4.20 28.10
CA MET A 338 -6.18 -4.95 28.65
C MET A 338 -5.98 -4.66 30.14
N LEU A 339 -6.16 -3.41 30.58
CA LEU A 339 -6.11 -3.04 31.99
C LEU A 339 -7.28 -3.64 32.77
N SER A 340 -8.47 -3.68 32.19
CA SER A 340 -9.65 -4.30 32.80
C SER A 340 -9.53 -5.81 32.91
N ASP A 341 -8.92 -6.47 31.91
CA ASP A 341 -8.68 -7.91 31.94
C ASP A 341 -7.58 -8.29 32.93
N SER A 342 -6.52 -7.49 33.07
CA SER A 342 -5.47 -7.69 34.10
C SER A 342 -6.04 -7.51 35.50
N SER A 343 -6.89 -6.51 35.72
CA SER A 343 -7.55 -6.30 37.01
C SER A 343 -8.55 -7.41 37.37
N LYS A 344 -9.23 -8.00 36.38
CA LYS A 344 -10.08 -9.18 36.58
C LYS A 344 -9.26 -10.44 36.90
N ALA A 345 -8.11 -10.61 36.26
CA ALA A 345 -7.18 -11.72 36.54
C ALA A 345 -6.60 -11.63 37.95
N GLU A 346 -6.24 -10.43 38.42
CA GLU A 346 -5.79 -10.20 39.79
C GLU A 346 -6.90 -10.48 40.82
N THR A 347 -8.15 -10.11 40.51
CA THR A 347 -9.30 -10.40 41.40
C THR A 347 -9.63 -11.89 41.45
N MET A 348 -9.38 -12.65 40.39
CA MET A 348 -9.53 -14.12 40.41
C MET A 348 -8.40 -14.84 41.17
N GLN A 349 -7.19 -14.29 41.22
CA GLN A 349 -6.08 -14.83 42.01
C GLN A 349 -6.19 -14.52 43.52
N ALA A 350 -6.94 -13.51 43.88
CA ALA A 350 -7.16 -13.12 45.29
C ALA A 350 -8.21 -13.94 46.03
N SER A 351 -8.95 -14.84 45.37
CA SER A 351 -9.82 -15.81 46.04
C SER A 351 -9.03 -17.05 46.41
N THR A 352 -8.23 -16.97 47.47
CA THR A 352 -7.73 -18.13 48.20
C THR A 352 -8.91 -18.93 48.74
N PRO A 353 -8.94 -20.27 48.61
CA PRO A 353 -10.01 -21.03 49.22
C PRO A 353 -9.86 -20.88 50.76
N GLU A 354 -10.91 -20.35 51.39
CA GLU A 354 -11.00 -20.36 52.85
C GLU A 354 -10.92 -21.80 53.34
N ASP A 355 -10.00 -22.00 54.24
CA ASP A 355 -9.71 -23.20 54.99
C ASP A 355 -11.00 -23.68 55.68
N THR A 356 -11.66 -24.72 55.15
CA THR A 356 -12.72 -25.42 55.84
C THR A 356 -12.10 -26.25 56.95
N SER A 357 -11.93 -25.63 58.10
CA SER A 357 -11.63 -26.32 59.34
C SER A 357 -12.78 -27.27 59.67
N VAL A 358 -12.53 -28.54 59.45
CA VAL A 358 -13.38 -29.63 59.88
C VAL A 358 -13.34 -29.68 61.43
N THR A 359 -14.39 -29.18 62.06
CA THR A 359 -14.63 -29.39 63.48
C THR A 359 -15.00 -30.83 63.71
N ASN A 360 -14.05 -31.60 64.26
CA ASN A 360 -14.31 -32.92 64.84
C ASN A 360 -15.28 -32.79 65.98
N VAL A 361 -16.53 -33.22 65.85
CA VAL A 361 -17.46 -33.47 66.96
C VAL A 361 -17.20 -34.87 67.42
N GLY A 362 -16.56 -34.99 68.59
CA GLY A 362 -16.35 -36.23 69.32
C GLY A 362 -17.70 -36.79 69.82
N LEU A 363 -17.85 -38.09 69.59
CA LEU A 363 -18.89 -38.92 70.23
C LEU A 363 -18.49 -39.18 71.69
N GLN A 364 -19.41 -38.90 72.60
CA GLN A 364 -19.69 -39.69 73.79
C GLN A 364 -21.15 -40.08 73.79
#